data_5082084f30b4dd6d8757e0d7808ff9ae
#
_entry.id   5082084f30b4dd6d8757e0d7808ff9ae
#
_cell.length_a   1.000
_cell.length_b   1.000
_cell.length_c   1.000
_cell.angle_alpha   90.00
_cell.angle_beta   90.00
_cell.angle_gamma   90.00
#
_symmetry.space_group_name_H-M   'P 1'
#
loop_
_entity.id
_entity.type
_entity.pdbx_description
1 polymer ?
#
loop_
_entity_poly.entity_id
_entity_poly.type
_entity_poly.pdbx_seq_one_letter_code
_entity_poly.pdbx_strand_id
1 'polypeptide(L)'
;YENEYLGVQYVADTIVKAIRTYNEIHCSNEVYEESQPFVLGLTTGRTPLGLYRELVKRHEEGIVSFRNVAVFSLDEFYPIRSTEQQSRNFRIHEDFLNHIDILPENIHIPDGTVPEARISEYCASYDHSVRKIDLMIIGVGEDGQIGFNEPGSYAKSRTRLVQLTHNTRKIQSGAFFGLENTPKMAITMGIDTIMRAEKIILMAWGEEKAKIVQKVVEGEVTSQVPASNLQMHPNIEVVIDENAAQMLTREQTPWLVGPCKWTPKFTRKAVVWLCGVVQKPILKLTYKDYIENSLGELLEQGRAYDQINIDVFNDLQHTITGWPGGKPNADDSTRPVSSEPFPKRVVVFSPHPDDDVISMGGTFIRLVQQGHDVHVAYETSGNVAVHDDVVLQNIDTARELGFGDHYAEVEKIIAGKKKGEPEPRPLLDLKGAIRRAEARAAVRSFGLNPDTNAHFH
;
A
#
# COMPACT_ATOMS: atom_id res chain seq x y z
N TYR A 1 -0.73 9.18 -9.91
CA TYR A 1 -0.01 8.48 -10.98
C TYR A 1 -0.25 6.98 -10.83
N GLU A 2 -0.22 6.23 -11.94
CA GLU A 2 -0.43 4.77 -11.91
C GLU A 2 0.58 4.05 -11.01
N ASN A 3 1.81 4.55 -10.95
CA ASN A 3 2.88 3.95 -10.15
C ASN A 3 3.94 4.98 -9.73
N GLU A 4 4.81 4.58 -8.81
CA GLU A 4 5.95 5.38 -8.33
C GLU A 4 6.81 5.94 -9.47
N TYR A 5 7.10 5.14 -10.51
CA TYR A 5 7.97 5.54 -11.61
C TYR A 5 7.46 6.80 -12.33
N LEU A 6 6.17 6.84 -12.67
CA LEU A 6 5.56 8.00 -13.34
C LEU A 6 5.51 9.23 -12.43
N GLY A 7 5.25 9.03 -11.14
CA GLY A 7 5.32 10.11 -10.15
C GLY A 7 6.73 10.69 -10.01
N VAL A 8 7.74 9.82 -9.97
CA VAL A 8 9.16 10.20 -9.94
C VAL A 8 9.55 11.00 -11.19
N GLN A 9 9.14 10.56 -12.39
CA GLN A 9 9.39 11.30 -13.62
C GLN A 9 8.82 12.73 -13.55
N TYR A 10 7.59 12.87 -13.10
CA TYR A 10 6.96 14.17 -12.94
C TYR A 10 7.71 15.10 -11.96
N VAL A 11 8.12 14.58 -10.80
CA VAL A 11 8.87 15.36 -9.81
C VAL A 11 10.24 15.75 -10.36
N ALA A 12 10.94 14.83 -11.04
CA ALA A 12 12.22 15.12 -11.69
C ALA A 12 12.07 16.19 -12.78
N ASP A 13 11.04 16.12 -13.63
CA ASP A 13 10.72 17.16 -14.63
C ASP A 13 10.50 18.52 -13.96
N THR A 14 9.77 18.54 -12.86
CA THR A 14 9.47 19.76 -12.11
C THR A 14 10.74 20.38 -11.54
N ILE A 15 11.64 19.57 -10.94
CA ILE A 15 12.93 20.05 -10.40
C ILE A 15 13.81 20.59 -11.53
N VAL A 16 13.99 19.84 -12.62
CA VAL A 16 14.80 20.24 -13.76
C VAL A 16 14.31 21.54 -14.37
N LYS A 17 12.99 21.66 -14.56
CA LYS A 17 12.36 22.88 -15.08
C LYS A 17 12.60 24.07 -14.13
N ALA A 18 12.43 23.87 -12.81
CA ALA A 18 12.62 24.92 -11.83
C ALA A 18 14.07 25.44 -11.83
N ILE A 19 15.07 24.54 -11.80
CA ILE A 19 16.49 24.89 -11.87
C ILE A 19 16.82 25.65 -13.15
N ARG A 20 16.35 25.17 -14.29
CA ARG A 20 16.58 25.83 -15.61
C ARG A 20 15.97 27.22 -15.65
N THR A 21 14.71 27.35 -15.29
CA THR A 21 14.01 28.66 -15.27
C THR A 21 14.69 29.63 -14.29
N TYR A 22 15.14 29.16 -13.13
CA TYR A 22 15.88 29.96 -12.18
C TYR A 22 17.19 30.48 -12.77
N ASN A 23 17.97 29.61 -13.42
CA ASN A 23 19.22 29.96 -14.05
C ASN A 23 19.02 30.93 -15.23
N GLU A 24 18.00 30.76 -16.06
CA GLU A 24 17.65 31.69 -17.14
C GLU A 24 17.37 33.12 -16.62
N ILE A 25 16.73 33.23 -15.45
CA ILE A 25 16.34 34.52 -14.87
C ILE A 25 17.53 35.19 -14.15
N HIS A 26 18.32 34.40 -13.40
CA HIS A 26 19.30 34.94 -12.44
C HIS A 26 20.75 34.83 -12.92
N CYS A 27 21.03 34.03 -13.96
CA CYS A 27 22.39 33.84 -14.52
C CYS A 27 22.51 34.41 -15.94
N SER A 28 22.16 35.69 -16.12
CA SER A 28 22.43 36.38 -17.38
C SER A 28 23.94 36.59 -17.53
N ASN A 29 24.53 35.95 -18.55
CA ASN A 29 25.95 36.04 -18.97
C ASN A 29 26.96 35.14 -18.26
N GLU A 30 26.76 33.83 -18.26
CA GLU A 30 27.80 32.80 -17.95
C GLU A 30 28.67 33.00 -16.67
N VAL A 31 28.39 34.02 -15.84
CA VAL A 31 29.12 34.32 -14.61
C VAL A 31 28.28 33.87 -13.42
N TYR A 32 28.45 32.58 -13.05
CA TYR A 32 27.76 31.97 -11.90
C TYR A 32 28.29 32.50 -10.54
N GLU A 33 29.41 33.21 -10.51
CA GLU A 33 30.10 33.59 -9.26
C GLU A 33 29.39 34.67 -8.44
N GLU A 34 28.43 35.42 -9.00
CA GLU A 34 27.68 36.47 -8.28
C GLU A 34 26.19 36.18 -8.07
N SER A 35 25.66 35.08 -8.65
CA SER A 35 24.24 34.73 -8.49
C SER A 35 24.02 33.89 -7.25
N GLN A 36 22.94 34.16 -6.54
CA GLN A 36 22.49 33.28 -5.45
C GLN A 36 22.11 31.91 -6.06
N PRO A 37 22.51 30.76 -5.47
CA PRO A 37 22.12 29.47 -5.99
C PRO A 37 20.61 29.19 -5.80
N PHE A 38 20.04 28.35 -6.68
CA PHE A 38 18.71 27.77 -6.47
C PHE A 38 18.73 26.87 -5.24
N VAL A 39 17.86 27.12 -4.27
CA VAL A 39 17.85 26.38 -2.99
C VAL A 39 16.86 25.23 -3.03
N LEU A 40 17.40 24.01 -2.96
CA LEU A 40 16.65 22.76 -2.95
C LEU A 40 16.68 22.11 -1.56
N GLY A 41 15.52 22.00 -0.94
CA GLY A 41 15.35 21.24 0.31
C GLY A 41 15.12 19.77 0.02
N LEU A 42 15.88 18.88 0.66
CA LEU A 42 15.82 17.44 0.40
C LEU A 42 15.65 16.62 1.68
N THR A 43 15.06 15.45 1.55
CA THR A 43 14.95 14.44 2.59
C THR A 43 15.67 13.16 2.18
N THR A 44 15.94 12.29 3.12
CA THR A 44 16.48 10.96 2.88
C THR A 44 15.43 9.87 3.14
N GLY A 45 15.78 8.63 2.88
CA GLY A 45 14.90 7.48 3.09
C GLY A 45 14.48 6.81 1.78
N ARG A 46 13.52 5.91 1.84
CA ARG A 46 13.13 5.10 0.66
C ARG A 46 12.40 5.91 -0.40
N THR A 47 11.54 6.82 0.02
CA THR A 47 10.66 7.58 -0.88
C THR A 47 11.41 8.36 -1.97
N PRO A 48 12.52 9.09 -1.68
CA PRO A 48 13.22 9.87 -2.70
C PRO A 48 14.25 9.08 -3.53
N LEU A 49 14.53 7.81 -3.23
CA LEU A 49 15.58 7.05 -3.94
C LEU A 49 15.37 6.96 -5.45
N GLY A 50 14.14 6.72 -5.88
CA GLY A 50 13.78 6.71 -7.29
C GLY A 50 14.04 8.06 -7.95
N LEU A 51 13.68 9.15 -7.27
CA LEU A 51 13.91 10.50 -7.72
C LEU A 51 15.40 10.84 -7.85
N TYR A 52 16.21 10.46 -6.86
CA TYR A 52 17.67 10.73 -6.90
C TYR A 52 18.32 10.01 -8.06
N ARG A 53 18.01 8.74 -8.30
CA ARG A 53 18.50 7.99 -9.46
C ARG A 53 18.10 8.65 -10.78
N GLU A 54 16.88 9.11 -10.91
CA GLU A 54 16.41 9.80 -12.11
C GLU A 54 17.12 11.14 -12.32
N LEU A 55 17.33 11.93 -11.27
CA LEU A 55 18.07 13.19 -11.35
C LEU A 55 19.54 12.99 -11.70
N VAL A 56 20.20 11.96 -11.15
CA VAL A 56 21.57 11.58 -11.51
C VAL A 56 21.64 11.23 -12.99
N LYS A 57 20.74 10.37 -13.48
CA LYS A 57 20.65 10.01 -14.89
C LYS A 57 20.51 11.24 -15.79
N ARG A 58 19.63 12.18 -15.45
CA ARG A 58 19.43 13.42 -16.21
C ARG A 58 20.66 14.33 -16.18
N HIS A 59 21.40 14.32 -15.08
CA HIS A 59 22.68 15.02 -15.00
C HIS A 59 23.72 14.39 -15.92
N GLU A 60 23.89 13.06 -15.89
CA GLU A 60 24.79 12.32 -16.76
C GLU A 60 24.45 12.50 -18.25
N GLU A 61 23.19 12.61 -18.59
CA GLU A 61 22.68 12.92 -19.94
C GLU A 61 22.87 14.39 -20.34
N GLY A 62 23.40 15.25 -19.45
CA GLY A 62 23.59 16.67 -19.68
C GLY A 62 22.30 17.50 -19.72
N ILE A 63 21.19 16.92 -19.22
CA ILE A 63 19.87 17.59 -19.19
C ILE A 63 19.84 18.66 -18.10
N VAL A 64 20.52 18.47 -16.98
CA VAL A 64 20.56 19.41 -15.85
C VAL A 64 21.96 19.47 -15.25
N SER A 65 22.37 20.68 -14.81
CA SER A 65 23.56 20.90 -13.97
C SER A 65 23.11 21.38 -12.59
N PHE A 66 23.75 20.89 -11.56
CA PHE A 66 23.51 21.27 -10.17
C PHE A 66 24.58 22.25 -9.65
N ARG A 67 25.45 22.76 -10.52
CA ARG A 67 26.54 23.66 -10.14
C ARG A 67 26.04 24.93 -9.46
N ASN A 68 24.87 25.46 -9.88
CA ASN A 68 24.21 26.61 -9.27
C ASN A 68 23.03 26.22 -8.39
N VAL A 69 23.15 25.11 -7.66
CA VAL A 69 22.15 24.64 -6.70
C VAL A 69 22.76 24.54 -5.33
N ALA A 70 22.06 25.00 -4.30
CA ALA A 70 22.38 24.72 -2.90
C ALA A 70 21.36 23.73 -2.33
N VAL A 71 21.86 22.72 -1.63
CA VAL A 71 21.03 21.69 -1.01
C VAL A 71 20.98 21.88 0.51
N PHE A 72 19.78 21.88 1.07
CA PHE A 72 19.53 21.78 2.50
C PHE A 72 18.86 20.49 2.86
N SER A 73 19.51 19.65 3.68
CA SER A 73 18.90 18.42 4.19
C SER A 73 17.97 18.70 5.37
N LEU A 74 16.88 17.96 5.42
CA LEU A 74 15.80 18.15 6.39
C LEU A 74 16.22 17.79 7.81
N ASP A 75 17.03 16.74 7.97
CA ASP A 75 17.30 16.14 9.27
C ASP A 75 18.61 15.34 9.32
N GLU A 76 19.03 15.00 10.55
CA GLU A 76 20.10 14.04 10.84
C GLU A 76 19.87 13.41 12.22
N PHE A 77 20.27 12.15 12.38
CA PHE A 77 20.30 11.48 13.69
C PHE A 77 21.30 12.13 14.65
N TYR A 78 21.05 12.02 15.95
CA TYR A 78 21.93 12.58 16.95
C TYR A 78 22.06 11.66 18.20
N PRO A 79 23.30 11.38 18.67
CA PRO A 79 24.57 11.68 18.00
C PRO A 79 24.87 10.68 16.89
N ILE A 80 25.50 11.15 15.80
CA ILE A 80 25.99 10.28 14.71
C ILE A 80 27.10 11.00 13.93
N ARG A 81 28.07 10.25 13.40
CA ARG A 81 29.09 10.79 12.51
C ARG A 81 28.63 10.73 11.06
N SER A 82 29.01 11.70 10.25
CA SER A 82 28.71 11.74 8.82
C SER A 82 29.29 10.56 8.02
N THR A 83 30.29 9.85 8.58
CA THR A 83 30.92 8.66 7.97
C THR A 83 30.20 7.36 8.31
N GLU A 84 29.22 7.38 9.18
CA GLU A 84 28.45 6.19 9.52
C GLU A 84 27.36 5.94 8.45
N GLN A 85 27.25 4.70 7.97
CA GLN A 85 26.33 4.33 6.86
C GLN A 85 24.85 4.63 7.15
N GLN A 86 24.48 4.79 8.42
CA GLN A 86 23.14 5.11 8.88
C GLN A 86 22.85 6.61 8.92
N SER A 87 23.91 7.45 8.89
CA SER A 87 23.78 8.90 8.85
C SER A 87 23.02 9.36 7.60
N ARG A 88 22.18 10.38 7.77
CA ARG A 88 21.50 11.02 6.64
C ARG A 88 22.50 11.70 5.71
N ASN A 89 23.55 12.26 6.28
CA ASN A 89 24.67 12.84 5.52
C ASN A 89 25.31 11.78 4.60
N PHE A 90 25.69 10.62 5.16
CA PHE A 90 26.27 9.53 4.36
C PHE A 90 25.33 9.12 3.24
N ARG A 91 24.04 8.91 3.58
CA ARG A 91 23.06 8.41 2.62
C ARG A 91 22.80 9.36 1.46
N ILE A 92 22.61 10.65 1.71
CA ILE A 92 22.34 11.59 0.63
C ILE A 92 23.56 11.78 -0.29
N HIS A 93 24.79 11.65 0.24
CA HIS A 93 25.98 11.64 -0.58
C HIS A 93 26.05 10.40 -1.47
N GLU A 94 25.86 9.20 -0.92
CA GLU A 94 25.89 7.94 -1.68
C GLU A 94 24.77 7.85 -2.69
N ASP A 95 23.56 8.28 -2.33
CA ASP A 95 22.39 8.12 -3.18
C ASP A 95 22.27 9.24 -4.26
N PHE A 96 22.93 10.40 -4.07
CA PHE A 96 22.74 11.55 -4.94
C PHE A 96 23.95 12.48 -5.10
N LEU A 97 24.46 13.11 -4.01
CA LEU A 97 25.35 14.27 -4.12
C LEU A 97 26.71 13.95 -4.71
N ASN A 98 27.23 12.72 -4.52
CA ASN A 98 28.49 12.26 -5.11
C ASN A 98 28.42 12.04 -6.64
N HIS A 99 27.22 12.05 -7.21
CA HIS A 99 26.98 11.73 -8.62
C HIS A 99 26.59 12.93 -9.48
N ILE A 100 26.65 14.13 -8.90
CA ILE A 100 26.27 15.40 -9.57
C ILE A 100 27.35 16.46 -9.39
N ASP A 101 27.28 17.54 -10.17
CA ASP A 101 28.27 18.63 -10.20
C ASP A 101 28.02 19.75 -9.17
N ILE A 102 27.33 19.44 -8.05
CA ILE A 102 27.10 20.40 -6.99
C ILE A 102 28.40 20.84 -6.31
N LEU A 103 28.52 22.13 -5.98
CA LEU A 103 29.68 22.64 -5.28
C LEU A 103 29.64 22.25 -3.79
N PRO A 104 30.76 21.80 -3.17
CA PRO A 104 30.78 21.37 -1.77
C PRO A 104 30.30 22.44 -0.78
N GLU A 105 30.57 23.70 -1.04
CA GLU A 105 30.13 24.85 -0.23
C GLU A 105 28.62 25.07 -0.24
N ASN A 106 27.92 24.51 -1.21
CA ASN A 106 26.48 24.58 -1.38
C ASN A 106 25.75 23.38 -0.75
N ILE A 107 26.45 22.50 -0.07
CA ILE A 107 25.85 21.33 0.60
C ILE A 107 25.69 21.62 2.10
N HIS A 108 24.45 21.70 2.56
CA HIS A 108 24.11 21.98 3.95
C HIS A 108 23.31 20.82 4.54
N ILE A 109 23.94 20.08 5.45
CA ILE A 109 23.36 18.93 6.14
C ILE A 109 23.59 19.13 7.64
N PRO A 110 22.59 18.84 8.51
CA PRO A 110 22.81 18.98 9.95
C PRO A 110 23.95 18.08 10.43
N ASP A 111 24.80 18.64 11.33
CA ASP A 111 25.94 17.93 11.90
C ASP A 111 25.51 17.17 13.17
N GLY A 112 25.46 15.85 13.09
CA GLY A 112 25.13 14.96 14.20
C GLY A 112 26.23 14.82 15.26
N THR A 113 27.37 15.54 15.13
CA THR A 113 28.49 15.47 16.07
C THR A 113 28.63 16.71 16.95
N VAL A 114 27.77 17.70 16.77
CA VAL A 114 27.77 18.94 17.56
C VAL A 114 27.66 18.64 19.07
N PRO A 115 28.52 19.17 19.93
CA PRO A 115 28.40 18.96 21.36
C PRO A 115 27.05 19.41 21.92
N GLU A 116 26.47 18.65 22.84
CA GLU A 116 25.12 18.89 23.37
C GLU A 116 24.95 20.32 23.92
N ALA A 117 26.00 20.85 24.59
CA ALA A 117 26.00 22.18 25.12
C ALA A 117 25.86 23.31 24.06
N ARG A 118 26.18 23.02 22.80
CA ARG A 118 26.11 23.93 21.65
C ARG A 118 24.97 23.66 20.68
N ILE A 119 24.20 22.59 20.91
CA ILE A 119 23.21 22.13 19.95
C ILE A 119 22.12 23.17 19.69
N SER A 120 21.68 23.90 20.69
CA SER A 120 20.66 24.94 20.54
C SER A 120 21.14 26.10 19.67
N GLU A 121 22.35 26.56 19.89
CA GLU A 121 23.01 27.61 19.09
C GLU A 121 23.20 27.14 17.64
N TYR A 122 23.68 25.93 17.49
CA TYR A 122 23.85 25.30 16.18
C TYR A 122 22.54 25.21 15.39
N CYS A 123 21.48 24.70 16.01
CA CYS A 123 20.17 24.59 15.36
C CYS A 123 19.62 25.96 14.94
N ALA A 124 19.80 26.98 15.79
CA ALA A 124 19.41 28.35 15.45
C ALA A 124 20.22 28.91 14.28
N SER A 125 21.52 28.62 14.22
CA SER A 125 22.41 29.02 13.13
C SER A 125 22.04 28.32 11.84
N TYR A 126 21.79 26.99 11.89
CA TYR A 126 21.33 26.20 10.74
C TYR A 126 20.01 26.76 10.20
N ASP A 127 19.04 26.99 11.06
CA ASP A 127 17.75 27.55 10.69
C ASP A 127 17.85 28.97 10.10
N HIS A 128 18.82 29.77 10.57
CA HIS A 128 19.10 31.09 10.00
C HIS A 128 19.77 31.01 8.62
N SER A 129 20.61 30.01 8.39
CA SER A 129 21.25 29.76 7.05
C SER A 129 20.24 29.38 5.99
N VAL A 130 19.13 28.76 6.38
CA VAL A 130 17.96 28.48 5.52
C VAL A 130 17.18 29.79 5.31
N ARG A 131 17.71 30.70 4.50
CA ARG A 131 17.03 31.99 4.23
C ARG A 131 15.74 31.81 3.46
N LYS A 132 15.79 31.00 2.40
CA LYS A 132 14.69 30.71 1.48
C LYS A 132 14.95 29.37 0.87
N ILE A 133 13.93 28.55 0.75
CA ILE A 133 13.96 27.29 -0.03
C ILE A 133 13.05 27.52 -1.23
N ASP A 134 13.60 27.43 -2.45
CA ASP A 134 12.83 27.63 -3.67
C ASP A 134 11.93 26.41 -3.93
N LEU A 135 12.43 25.19 -3.65
CA LEU A 135 11.68 23.96 -3.77
C LEU A 135 12.06 22.97 -2.67
N MET A 136 11.08 22.52 -1.89
CA MET A 136 11.24 21.50 -0.86
C MET A 136 10.65 20.19 -1.31
N ILE A 137 11.44 19.12 -1.29
CA ILE A 137 11.00 17.75 -1.53
C ILE A 137 10.96 16.99 -0.22
N ILE A 138 9.80 16.47 0.15
CA ILE A 138 9.59 15.76 1.41
C ILE A 138 8.81 14.46 1.21
N GLY A 139 9.00 13.53 2.12
CA GLY A 139 8.15 12.36 2.30
C GLY A 139 7.34 12.46 3.58
N VAL A 140 6.45 11.50 3.81
CA VAL A 140 5.66 11.41 5.04
C VAL A 140 5.87 10.04 5.71
N GLY A 141 6.08 10.05 7.02
CA GLY A 141 6.16 8.84 7.81
C GLY A 141 4.76 8.27 8.13
N GLU A 142 4.71 7.06 8.67
CA GLU A 142 3.47 6.33 8.94
C GLU A 142 2.57 7.04 9.97
N ASP A 143 3.16 7.78 10.92
CA ASP A 143 2.46 8.55 11.94
C ASP A 143 2.22 10.02 11.51
N GLY A 144 2.47 10.35 10.24
CA GLY A 144 2.30 11.70 9.70
C GLY A 144 3.45 12.66 10.00
N GLN A 145 4.60 12.14 10.43
CA GLN A 145 5.79 12.95 10.63
C GLN A 145 6.40 13.39 9.29
N ILE A 146 6.94 14.61 9.25
CA ILE A 146 7.79 15.15 8.18
C ILE A 146 9.17 15.47 8.77
N GLY A 147 10.22 14.87 8.18
CA GLY A 147 11.50 14.74 8.87
C GLY A 147 11.30 13.99 10.18
N PHE A 148 11.88 14.50 11.25
CA PHE A 148 11.62 14.01 12.62
C PHE A 148 10.66 14.92 13.42
N ASN A 149 9.78 15.65 12.74
CA ASN A 149 8.67 16.31 13.42
C ASN A 149 7.61 15.25 13.75
N GLU A 150 7.75 14.61 14.90
CA GLU A 150 6.90 13.55 15.43
C GLU A 150 5.50 14.08 15.82
N PRO A 151 4.47 13.20 15.97
CA PRO A 151 3.17 13.58 16.52
C PRO A 151 3.31 14.40 17.81
N GLY A 152 2.58 15.52 17.88
CA GLY A 152 2.70 16.52 18.93
C GLY A 152 3.65 17.69 18.61
N SER A 153 4.34 17.65 17.47
CA SER A 153 5.19 18.77 17.05
C SER A 153 4.38 20.04 16.82
N TYR A 154 4.89 21.14 17.34
CA TYR A 154 4.23 22.45 17.26
C TYR A 154 4.41 23.09 15.88
N ALA A 155 3.32 23.62 15.30
CA ALA A 155 3.30 24.21 13.96
C ALA A 155 4.32 25.37 13.76
N LYS A 156 4.64 26.11 14.84
CA LYS A 156 5.65 27.19 14.83
C LYS A 156 7.06 26.72 15.20
N SER A 157 7.29 25.40 15.22
CA SER A 157 8.61 24.86 15.53
C SER A 157 9.65 25.24 14.49
N ARG A 158 10.85 25.56 14.97
CA ARG A 158 12.05 25.85 14.18
C ARG A 158 12.98 24.64 14.22
N THR A 159 14.10 24.72 13.54
CA THR A 159 15.14 23.68 13.58
C THR A 159 15.58 23.46 15.02
N ARG A 160 15.58 22.19 15.45
CA ARG A 160 15.83 21.82 16.84
C ARG A 160 16.24 20.36 17.01
N LEU A 161 16.82 20.04 18.16
CA LEU A 161 16.98 18.67 18.63
C LEU A 161 15.63 18.14 19.12
N VAL A 162 15.28 16.94 18.72
CA VAL A 162 14.02 16.26 19.10
C VAL A 162 14.30 14.86 19.66
N GLN A 163 13.41 14.40 20.53
CA GLN A 163 13.38 13.00 20.96
C GLN A 163 12.60 12.18 19.94
N LEU A 164 13.11 11.01 19.59
CA LEU A 164 12.44 10.08 18.67
C LEU A 164 11.46 9.18 19.43
N THR A 165 10.27 9.00 18.92
CA THR A 165 9.29 8.06 19.47
C THR A 165 9.79 6.63 19.40
N HIS A 166 9.23 5.76 20.24
CA HIS A 166 9.54 4.34 20.18
C HIS A 166 9.22 3.73 18.81
N ASN A 167 8.12 4.16 18.19
CA ASN A 167 7.70 3.69 16.88
C ASN A 167 8.72 4.07 15.79
N THR A 168 9.12 5.33 15.72
CA THR A 168 10.17 5.79 14.78
C THR A 168 11.47 5.02 14.96
N ARG A 169 11.92 4.84 16.22
CA ARG A 169 13.13 4.06 16.50
C ARG A 169 12.98 2.60 16.09
N LYS A 170 11.83 1.99 16.30
CA LYS A 170 11.54 0.62 15.88
C LYS A 170 11.60 0.47 14.35
N ILE A 171 11.00 1.40 13.60
CA ILE A 171 11.05 1.44 12.13
C ILE A 171 12.50 1.55 11.63
N GLN A 172 13.31 2.38 12.28
CA GLN A 172 14.71 2.61 11.91
C GLN A 172 15.67 1.52 12.40
N SER A 173 15.26 0.68 13.36
CA SER A 173 16.13 -0.27 14.07
C SER A 173 16.84 -1.28 13.16
N GLY A 174 16.23 -1.64 12.04
CA GLY A 174 16.86 -2.54 11.07
C GLY A 174 18.16 -1.97 10.49
N ALA A 175 18.22 -0.66 10.23
CA ALA A 175 19.42 0.00 9.75
C ALA A 175 20.52 0.12 10.82
N PHE A 176 20.14 0.11 12.11
CA PHE A 176 21.05 0.23 13.24
C PHE A 176 21.37 -1.11 13.92
N PHE A 177 21.00 -2.24 13.31
CA PHE A 177 21.22 -3.58 13.85
C PHE A 177 20.62 -3.81 15.26
N GLY A 178 19.51 -3.12 15.58
CA GLY A 178 18.78 -3.24 16.82
C GLY A 178 18.25 -1.92 17.36
N LEU A 179 17.19 -2.02 18.17
CA LEU A 179 16.54 -0.84 18.76
C LEU A 179 17.44 -0.11 19.77
N GLU A 180 18.28 -0.88 20.48
CA GLU A 180 19.26 -0.38 21.47
C GLU A 180 20.32 0.50 20.83
N ASN A 181 20.70 0.20 19.58
CA ASN A 181 21.70 0.95 18.81
C ASN A 181 21.11 2.15 18.06
N THR A 182 19.78 2.21 17.95
CA THR A 182 19.10 3.29 17.27
C THR A 182 19.15 4.58 18.09
N PRO A 183 19.63 5.72 17.54
CA PRO A 183 19.65 6.99 18.24
C PRO A 183 18.31 7.34 18.87
N LYS A 184 18.36 7.98 20.03
CA LYS A 184 17.16 8.43 20.74
C LYS A 184 16.73 9.83 20.32
N MET A 185 17.62 10.56 19.67
CA MET A 185 17.42 11.95 19.28
C MET A 185 17.79 12.19 17.83
N ALA A 186 17.31 13.30 17.29
CA ALA A 186 17.65 13.77 15.96
C ALA A 186 17.58 15.30 15.90
N ILE A 187 18.33 15.89 14.97
CA ILE A 187 18.17 17.29 14.59
C ILE A 187 17.21 17.30 13.40
N THR A 188 16.21 18.18 13.43
CA THR A 188 15.25 18.30 12.31
C THR A 188 14.85 19.74 12.08
N MET A 189 14.70 20.13 10.80
CA MET A 189 14.00 21.36 10.46
C MET A 189 12.61 21.34 11.09
N GLY A 190 12.19 22.44 11.71
CA GLY A 190 10.86 22.56 12.26
C GLY A 190 9.79 22.78 11.19
N ILE A 191 8.53 22.59 11.56
CA ILE A 191 7.39 22.76 10.64
C ILE A 191 7.37 24.18 10.07
N ASP A 192 7.59 25.22 10.90
CA ASP A 192 7.62 26.62 10.43
C ASP A 192 8.77 26.89 9.43
N THR A 193 9.92 26.22 9.61
CA THR A 193 11.04 26.34 8.67
C THR A 193 10.69 25.70 7.31
N ILE A 194 10.09 24.51 7.33
CA ILE A 194 9.62 23.82 6.12
C ILE A 194 8.55 24.65 5.39
N MET A 195 7.60 25.20 6.13
CA MET A 195 6.48 26.00 5.60
C MET A 195 6.89 27.33 4.98
N ARG A 196 8.15 27.74 5.07
CA ARG A 196 8.69 28.92 4.40
C ARG A 196 9.20 28.66 3.00
N ALA A 197 9.24 27.42 2.55
CA ALA A 197 9.59 27.10 1.19
C ALA A 197 8.63 27.79 0.21
N GLU A 198 9.10 28.19 -0.97
CA GLU A 198 8.20 28.77 -1.99
C GLU A 198 7.27 27.73 -2.59
N LYS A 199 7.80 26.52 -2.77
CA LYS A 199 7.02 25.36 -3.23
C LYS A 199 7.42 24.13 -2.43
N ILE A 200 6.44 23.30 -2.08
CA ILE A 200 6.65 22.02 -1.43
C ILE A 200 6.08 20.93 -2.31
N ILE A 201 6.82 19.83 -2.48
CA ILE A 201 6.32 18.58 -3.07
C ILE A 201 6.41 17.49 -2.01
N LEU A 202 5.25 16.97 -1.61
CA LEU A 202 5.14 15.79 -0.75
C LEU A 202 5.01 14.56 -1.62
N MET A 203 5.90 13.58 -1.43
CA MET A 203 5.86 12.30 -2.14
C MET A 203 5.45 11.17 -1.20
N ALA A 204 4.58 10.27 -1.65
CA ALA A 204 4.26 9.04 -0.94
C ALA A 204 3.88 7.92 -1.91
N TRP A 205 4.43 6.73 -1.71
CA TRP A 205 4.27 5.58 -2.59
C TRP A 205 3.80 4.35 -1.81
N GLY A 206 2.91 3.56 -2.43
CA GLY A 206 2.46 2.28 -1.93
C GLY A 206 1.25 2.33 -1.00
N GLU A 207 0.60 1.19 -0.87
CA GLU A 207 -0.64 1.02 -0.09
C GLU A 207 -0.45 1.35 1.39
N GLU A 208 0.72 1.08 1.95
CA GLU A 208 1.03 1.39 3.35
C GLU A 208 0.94 2.89 3.68
N LYS A 209 0.99 3.76 2.66
CA LYS A 209 0.83 5.20 2.80
C LYS A 209 -0.61 5.69 2.67
N ALA A 210 -1.54 4.87 2.17
CA ALA A 210 -2.90 5.32 1.85
C ALA A 210 -3.63 5.97 3.04
N LYS A 211 -3.54 5.37 4.22
CA LYS A 211 -4.20 5.87 5.43
C LYS A 211 -3.62 7.20 5.90
N ILE A 212 -2.30 7.35 5.83
CA ILE A 212 -1.67 8.61 6.26
C ILE A 212 -1.84 9.71 5.22
N VAL A 213 -1.80 9.38 3.94
CA VAL A 213 -2.09 10.31 2.84
C VAL A 213 -3.50 10.89 2.99
N GLN A 214 -4.52 10.05 3.26
CA GLN A 214 -5.87 10.52 3.53
C GLN A 214 -5.90 11.53 4.69
N LYS A 215 -5.26 11.21 5.82
CA LYS A 215 -5.22 12.11 6.99
C LYS A 215 -4.49 13.41 6.70
N VAL A 216 -3.42 13.37 5.90
CA VAL A 216 -2.62 14.55 5.54
C VAL A 216 -3.36 15.46 4.57
N VAL A 217 -4.07 14.89 3.59
CA VAL A 217 -4.71 15.66 2.51
C VAL A 217 -6.13 16.09 2.86
N GLU A 218 -6.92 15.23 3.51
CA GLU A 218 -8.34 15.43 3.75
C GLU A 218 -8.72 15.53 5.25
N GLY A 219 -7.79 15.16 6.14
CA GLY A 219 -8.04 15.22 7.58
C GLY A 219 -7.91 16.62 8.15
N GLU A 220 -8.25 16.76 9.44
CA GLU A 220 -8.08 18.01 10.18
C GLU A 220 -6.59 18.37 10.33
N VAL A 221 -6.28 19.67 10.29
CA VAL A 221 -4.94 20.16 10.59
C VAL A 221 -4.69 20.03 12.09
N THR A 222 -3.78 19.15 12.47
CA THR A 222 -3.51 18.83 13.88
C THR A 222 -2.03 18.50 14.12
N SER A 223 -1.54 18.80 15.31
CA SER A 223 -0.19 18.39 15.74
C SER A 223 -0.03 16.88 15.85
N GLN A 224 -1.11 16.10 15.95
CA GLN A 224 -1.04 14.65 15.97
C GLN A 224 -0.71 14.04 14.59
N VAL A 225 -0.89 14.81 13.52
CA VAL A 225 -0.47 14.50 12.16
C VAL A 225 0.31 15.70 11.64
N PRO A 226 1.60 15.85 11.97
CA PRO A 226 2.38 17.06 11.66
C PRO A 226 2.34 17.47 10.19
N ALA A 227 2.35 16.50 9.27
CA ALA A 227 2.22 16.74 7.83
C ALA A 227 0.88 17.38 7.43
N SER A 228 -0.17 17.32 8.26
CA SER A 228 -1.44 17.99 7.97
C SER A 228 -1.31 19.52 7.91
N ASN A 229 -0.28 20.10 8.55
CA ASN A 229 0.03 21.54 8.44
C ASN A 229 0.33 21.95 7.00
N LEU A 230 0.76 21.04 6.14
CA LEU A 230 1.05 21.33 4.73
C LEU A 230 -0.20 21.78 3.95
N GLN A 231 -1.41 21.43 4.42
CA GLN A 231 -2.66 21.93 3.84
C GLN A 231 -2.76 23.46 3.87
N MET A 232 -2.06 24.10 4.79
CA MET A 232 -2.04 25.56 4.94
C MET A 232 -0.99 26.23 4.04
N HIS A 233 -0.17 25.46 3.31
CA HIS A 233 0.85 26.02 2.45
C HIS A 233 0.24 26.46 1.11
N PRO A 234 0.51 27.69 0.64
CA PRO A 234 -0.13 28.23 -0.57
C PRO A 234 0.29 27.52 -1.88
N ASN A 235 1.42 26.83 -1.88
CA ASN A 235 1.98 26.18 -3.05
C ASN A 235 2.53 24.79 -2.70
N ILE A 236 1.60 23.88 -2.36
CA ILE A 236 1.89 22.46 -2.07
C ILE A 236 1.40 21.59 -3.22
N GLU A 237 2.20 20.63 -3.62
CA GLU A 237 1.80 19.51 -4.47
C GLU A 237 1.99 18.19 -3.70
N VAL A 238 0.99 17.32 -3.79
CA VAL A 238 1.07 15.97 -3.26
C VAL A 238 1.15 15.00 -4.44
N VAL A 239 2.30 14.36 -4.61
CA VAL A 239 2.58 13.44 -5.72
C VAL A 239 2.60 12.02 -5.16
N ILE A 240 1.62 11.23 -5.57
CA ILE A 240 1.35 9.89 -5.03
C ILE A 240 0.98 8.91 -6.16
N ASP A 241 1.20 7.62 -5.92
CA ASP A 241 0.69 6.58 -6.81
C ASP A 241 -0.75 6.18 -6.47
N GLU A 242 -1.39 5.38 -7.33
CA GLU A 242 -2.77 4.92 -7.13
C GLU A 242 -2.94 4.14 -5.81
N ASN A 243 -1.92 3.38 -5.40
CA ASN A 243 -1.97 2.61 -4.15
C ASN A 243 -1.98 3.54 -2.92
N ALA A 244 -1.17 4.60 -2.91
CA ALA A 244 -1.17 5.59 -1.85
C ALA A 244 -2.43 6.48 -1.87
N ALA A 245 -3.07 6.64 -3.04
CA ALA A 245 -4.29 7.43 -3.22
C ALA A 245 -5.58 6.69 -2.83
N GLN A 246 -5.56 5.36 -2.73
CA GLN A 246 -6.75 4.51 -2.68
C GLN A 246 -7.77 4.85 -1.59
N MET A 247 -7.35 5.52 -0.50
CA MET A 247 -8.24 5.93 0.59
C MET A 247 -8.78 7.37 0.45
N LEU A 248 -8.34 8.13 -0.55
CA LEU A 248 -8.84 9.48 -0.77
C LEU A 248 -10.30 9.47 -1.22
N THR A 249 -11.03 10.49 -0.84
CA THR A 249 -12.45 10.68 -1.22
C THR A 249 -12.61 10.66 -2.74
N ARG A 250 -11.69 11.28 -3.49
CA ARG A 250 -11.71 11.27 -4.96
C ARG A 250 -11.58 9.88 -5.58
N GLU A 251 -11.00 8.91 -4.87
CA GLU A 251 -10.90 7.51 -5.30
C GLU A 251 -12.06 6.66 -4.77
N GLN A 252 -12.46 6.89 -3.53
CA GLN A 252 -13.51 6.12 -2.88
C GLN A 252 -14.92 6.54 -3.34
N THR A 253 -15.19 7.84 -3.33
CA THR A 253 -16.51 8.45 -3.58
C THR A 253 -16.35 9.75 -4.37
N PRO A 254 -15.80 9.69 -5.61
CA PRO A 254 -15.43 10.89 -6.37
C PRO A 254 -16.61 11.83 -6.67
N TRP A 255 -17.85 11.33 -6.71
CA TRP A 255 -19.05 12.15 -6.84
C TRP A 255 -19.27 13.17 -5.71
N LEU A 256 -18.55 13.01 -4.58
CA LEU A 256 -18.58 13.98 -3.47
C LEU A 256 -17.65 15.17 -3.69
N VAL A 257 -16.70 15.07 -4.63
CA VAL A 257 -15.65 16.08 -4.81
C VAL A 257 -15.57 16.66 -6.24
N GLY A 258 -16.34 16.14 -7.17
CA GLY A 258 -16.37 16.67 -8.53
C GLY A 258 -17.23 15.88 -9.50
N PRO A 259 -17.33 16.33 -10.76
CA PRO A 259 -18.09 15.66 -11.80
C PRO A 259 -17.52 14.29 -12.13
N CYS A 260 -18.40 13.34 -12.44
CA CYS A 260 -18.05 11.95 -12.67
C CYS A 260 -18.48 11.45 -14.05
N LYS A 261 -17.66 10.56 -14.62
CA LYS A 261 -18.08 9.78 -15.79
C LYS A 261 -18.89 8.56 -15.32
N TRP A 262 -20.21 8.63 -15.42
CA TRP A 262 -21.13 7.60 -14.96
C TRP A 262 -21.14 6.38 -15.89
N THR A 263 -20.35 5.38 -15.56
CA THR A 263 -20.39 4.05 -16.18
C THR A 263 -21.27 3.11 -15.35
N PRO A 264 -21.77 1.97 -15.89
CA PRO A 264 -22.54 1.00 -15.10
C PRO A 264 -21.80 0.54 -13.82
N LYS A 265 -20.50 0.28 -13.90
CA LYS A 265 -19.67 -0.08 -12.74
C LYS A 265 -19.65 1.05 -11.70
N PHE A 266 -19.54 2.28 -12.15
CA PHE A 266 -19.46 3.45 -11.28
C PHE A 266 -20.80 3.77 -10.64
N THR A 267 -21.89 3.69 -11.41
CA THR A 267 -23.28 3.78 -10.91
C THR A 267 -23.54 2.76 -9.82
N ARG A 268 -23.16 1.49 -10.04
CA ARG A 268 -23.29 0.43 -9.02
C ARG A 268 -22.52 0.78 -7.74
N LYS A 269 -21.27 1.26 -7.85
CA LYS A 269 -20.45 1.67 -6.69
C LYS A 269 -21.16 2.77 -5.89
N ALA A 270 -21.68 3.78 -6.56
CA ALA A 270 -22.38 4.91 -5.92
C ALA A 270 -23.69 4.49 -5.24
N VAL A 271 -24.49 3.66 -5.89
CA VAL A 271 -25.77 3.17 -5.32
C VAL A 271 -25.53 2.28 -4.10
N VAL A 272 -24.54 1.39 -4.15
CA VAL A 272 -24.18 0.54 -2.99
C VAL A 272 -23.67 1.40 -1.83
N TRP A 273 -22.82 2.40 -2.12
CA TRP A 273 -22.41 3.38 -1.11
C TRP A 273 -23.59 4.13 -0.51
N LEU A 274 -24.54 4.62 -1.34
CA LEU A 274 -25.72 5.31 -0.87
C LEU A 274 -26.56 4.44 0.09
N CYS A 275 -26.73 3.15 -0.23
CA CYS A 275 -27.41 2.21 0.67
C CYS A 275 -26.76 2.17 2.06
N GLY A 276 -25.43 2.17 2.10
CA GLY A 276 -24.65 2.20 3.34
C GLY A 276 -24.85 3.49 4.13
N VAL A 277 -24.89 4.63 3.43
CA VAL A 277 -25.08 5.95 4.08
C VAL A 277 -26.48 6.11 4.65
N VAL A 278 -27.52 5.81 3.86
CA VAL A 278 -28.92 6.02 4.28
C VAL A 278 -29.53 4.81 5.00
N GLN A 279 -28.79 3.70 5.11
CA GLN A 279 -29.23 2.45 5.74
C GLN A 279 -30.55 1.91 5.14
N LYS A 280 -30.67 1.99 3.81
CA LYS A 280 -31.83 1.49 3.07
C LYS A 280 -31.43 0.44 2.03
N PRO A 281 -32.25 -0.59 1.79
CA PRO A 281 -32.07 -1.51 0.66
C PRO A 281 -32.16 -0.76 -0.68
N ILE A 282 -31.47 -1.25 -1.71
CA ILE A 282 -31.41 -0.62 -3.04
C ILE A 282 -32.79 -0.26 -3.58
N LEU A 283 -33.74 -1.21 -3.58
CA LEU A 283 -35.10 -0.99 -4.10
C LEU A 283 -35.97 -0.06 -3.26
N LYS A 284 -35.47 0.41 -2.11
CA LYS A 284 -36.14 1.37 -1.23
C LYS A 284 -35.50 2.77 -1.27
N LEU A 285 -34.45 2.96 -2.06
CA LEU A 285 -33.88 4.28 -2.28
C LEU A 285 -34.88 5.17 -3.04
N THR A 286 -34.95 6.42 -2.63
CA THR A 286 -35.87 7.42 -3.18
C THR A 286 -35.10 8.53 -3.89
N TYR A 287 -35.78 9.32 -4.71
CA TYR A 287 -35.23 10.53 -5.32
C TYR A 287 -34.53 11.44 -4.29
N LYS A 288 -35.15 11.61 -3.13
CA LYS A 288 -34.60 12.41 -2.02
C LYS A 288 -33.22 11.86 -1.54
N ASP A 289 -33.13 10.55 -1.39
CA ASP A 289 -31.86 9.94 -0.95
C ASP A 289 -30.69 10.26 -1.90
N TYR A 290 -30.93 10.26 -3.22
CA TYR A 290 -29.93 10.62 -4.21
C TYR A 290 -29.52 12.10 -4.12
N ILE A 291 -30.51 13.00 -4.08
CA ILE A 291 -30.25 14.45 -4.10
C ILE A 291 -29.52 14.90 -2.82
N GLU A 292 -29.98 14.43 -1.66
CA GLU A 292 -29.37 14.81 -0.37
C GLU A 292 -27.97 14.23 -0.16
N ASN A 293 -27.53 13.27 -1.01
CA ASN A 293 -26.22 12.63 -0.93
C ASN A 293 -25.34 12.86 -2.18
N SER A 294 -25.51 14.02 -2.81
CA SER A 294 -24.66 14.49 -3.93
C SER A 294 -24.66 13.58 -5.18
N LEU A 295 -25.72 12.81 -5.39
CA LEU A 295 -25.89 11.96 -6.57
C LEU A 295 -26.87 12.54 -7.60
N GLY A 296 -27.14 13.85 -7.53
CA GLY A 296 -28.02 14.54 -8.49
C GLY A 296 -27.54 14.41 -9.93
N GLU A 297 -26.24 14.56 -10.16
CA GLU A 297 -25.62 14.42 -11.49
C GLU A 297 -25.89 13.03 -12.13
N LEU A 298 -25.97 11.97 -11.31
CA LEU A 298 -26.32 10.64 -11.80
C LEU A 298 -27.75 10.60 -12.35
N LEU A 299 -28.69 11.32 -11.72
CA LEU A 299 -30.07 11.40 -12.19
C LEU A 299 -30.23 12.26 -13.43
N GLU A 300 -29.34 13.25 -13.65
CA GLU A 300 -29.32 14.10 -14.85
C GLU A 300 -28.90 13.33 -16.12
N GLN A 301 -28.36 12.11 -15.97
CA GLN A 301 -28.08 11.23 -17.11
C GLN A 301 -29.34 10.68 -17.82
N GLY A 302 -30.52 11.18 -17.44
CA GLY A 302 -31.79 10.84 -18.10
C GLY A 302 -32.43 9.53 -17.64
N ARG A 303 -31.98 8.95 -16.53
CA ARG A 303 -32.58 7.76 -15.93
C ARG A 303 -33.33 8.12 -14.64
N ALA A 304 -34.54 7.60 -14.49
CA ALA A 304 -35.27 7.70 -13.24
C ALA A 304 -34.58 6.90 -12.13
N TYR A 305 -34.62 7.39 -10.90
CA TYR A 305 -33.95 6.75 -9.75
C TYR A 305 -34.41 5.31 -9.52
N ASP A 306 -35.69 5.02 -9.73
CA ASP A 306 -36.26 3.67 -9.60
C ASP A 306 -35.71 2.72 -10.65
N GLN A 307 -35.52 3.16 -11.88
CA GLN A 307 -34.89 2.38 -12.92
C GLN A 307 -33.41 2.10 -12.58
N ILE A 308 -32.68 3.10 -12.07
CA ILE A 308 -31.29 2.91 -11.60
C ILE A 308 -31.24 1.86 -10.47
N ASN A 309 -32.18 1.95 -9.52
CA ASN A 309 -32.29 0.96 -8.43
C ASN A 309 -32.50 -0.46 -8.97
N ILE A 310 -33.41 -0.61 -9.93
CA ILE A 310 -33.72 -1.91 -10.56
C ILE A 310 -32.52 -2.44 -11.32
N ASP A 311 -31.85 -1.61 -12.13
CA ASP A 311 -30.70 -2.02 -12.92
C ASP A 311 -29.55 -2.49 -12.03
N VAL A 312 -29.21 -1.72 -10.98
CA VAL A 312 -28.16 -2.08 -10.02
C VAL A 312 -28.53 -3.32 -9.21
N PHE A 313 -29.79 -3.44 -8.78
CA PHE A 313 -30.26 -4.64 -8.07
C PHE A 313 -30.13 -5.88 -8.93
N ASN A 314 -30.56 -5.81 -10.19
CA ASN A 314 -30.44 -6.93 -11.13
C ASN A 314 -28.97 -7.29 -11.42
N ASP A 315 -28.11 -6.28 -11.64
CA ASP A 315 -26.66 -6.52 -11.82
C ASP A 315 -26.05 -7.25 -10.61
N LEU A 316 -26.42 -6.88 -9.38
CA LEU A 316 -25.95 -7.53 -8.16
C LEU A 316 -26.54 -8.94 -7.96
N GLN A 317 -27.77 -9.20 -8.40
CA GLN A 317 -28.32 -10.55 -8.37
C GLN A 317 -27.55 -11.52 -9.26
N HIS A 318 -26.92 -11.01 -10.30
CA HIS A 318 -26.09 -11.78 -11.22
C HIS A 318 -24.64 -11.95 -10.77
N THR A 319 -24.35 -11.68 -9.50
CA THR A 319 -23.05 -11.97 -8.90
C THR A 319 -22.96 -13.41 -8.42
N ILE A 320 -21.79 -13.79 -7.89
CA ILE A 320 -21.49 -15.14 -7.41
C ILE A 320 -22.46 -15.67 -6.37
N THR A 321 -23.14 -14.80 -5.61
CA THR A 321 -24.12 -15.18 -4.58
C THR A 321 -25.55 -15.31 -5.09
N GLY A 322 -25.79 -14.98 -6.36
CA GLY A 322 -27.10 -15.04 -6.99
C GLY A 322 -27.30 -16.32 -7.82
N TRP A 323 -28.55 -16.68 -8.06
CA TRP A 323 -28.91 -17.77 -8.95
C TRP A 323 -28.67 -17.35 -10.41
N PRO A 324 -27.92 -18.09 -11.23
CA PRO A 324 -27.57 -17.70 -12.59
C PRO A 324 -28.76 -17.44 -13.52
N GLY A 325 -29.89 -18.11 -13.30
CA GLY A 325 -31.12 -17.94 -14.07
C GLY A 325 -32.33 -17.53 -13.24
N GLY A 326 -32.09 -16.90 -12.08
CA GLY A 326 -33.14 -16.58 -11.11
C GLY A 326 -33.40 -17.73 -10.13
N LYS A 327 -34.07 -17.41 -9.00
CA LYS A 327 -34.39 -18.40 -7.98
C LYS A 327 -35.47 -19.37 -8.53
N PRO A 328 -35.27 -20.70 -8.44
CA PRO A 328 -36.28 -21.68 -8.88
C PRO A 328 -37.64 -21.41 -8.20
N ASN A 329 -38.69 -21.45 -8.99
CA ASN A 329 -40.07 -21.21 -8.56
C ASN A 329 -40.37 -19.81 -7.97
N ALA A 330 -39.53 -18.82 -8.24
CA ALA A 330 -39.86 -17.43 -7.91
C ALA A 330 -40.82 -16.84 -8.95
N ASP A 331 -41.75 -15.99 -8.51
CA ASP A 331 -42.52 -15.15 -9.43
C ASP A 331 -41.66 -14.03 -9.98
N ASP A 332 -41.21 -14.17 -11.24
CA ASP A 332 -40.35 -13.22 -11.94
C ASP A 332 -41.17 -12.30 -12.89
N SER A 333 -42.51 -12.35 -12.82
CA SER A 333 -43.40 -11.60 -13.73
C SER A 333 -43.17 -10.07 -13.72
N THR A 334 -42.63 -9.56 -12.62
CA THR A 334 -42.33 -8.12 -12.44
C THR A 334 -40.83 -7.78 -12.50
N ARG A 335 -39.98 -8.76 -12.76
CA ARG A 335 -38.51 -8.57 -12.79
C ARG A 335 -37.99 -8.59 -14.22
N PRO A 336 -37.26 -7.58 -14.67
CA PRO A 336 -36.58 -7.59 -15.96
C PRO A 336 -35.31 -8.48 -15.86
N VAL A 337 -35.45 -9.77 -15.59
CA VAL A 337 -34.33 -10.70 -15.44
C VAL A 337 -34.09 -11.38 -16.78
N SER A 338 -32.82 -11.55 -17.18
CA SER A 338 -32.46 -12.41 -18.28
C SER A 338 -32.96 -13.83 -18.02
N SER A 339 -33.68 -14.39 -18.95
CA SER A 339 -34.17 -15.79 -18.91
C SER A 339 -33.03 -16.79 -19.15
N GLU A 340 -31.85 -16.32 -19.60
CA GLU A 340 -30.71 -17.19 -19.87
C GLU A 340 -29.84 -17.34 -18.62
N PRO A 341 -29.56 -18.58 -18.18
CA PRO A 341 -28.59 -18.84 -17.11
C PRO A 341 -27.19 -18.34 -17.50
N PHE A 342 -26.50 -17.70 -16.57
CA PHE A 342 -25.09 -17.29 -16.77
C PHE A 342 -24.23 -17.78 -15.61
N PRO A 343 -23.92 -19.09 -15.56
CA PRO A 343 -23.09 -19.65 -14.53
C PRO A 343 -21.72 -19.01 -14.52
N LYS A 344 -21.19 -18.74 -13.32
CA LYS A 344 -19.84 -18.25 -13.10
C LYS A 344 -18.89 -19.42 -12.98
N ARG A 345 -17.67 -19.28 -13.48
CA ARG A 345 -16.58 -20.19 -13.12
C ARG A 345 -15.94 -19.69 -11.84
N VAL A 346 -15.90 -20.54 -10.82
CA VAL A 346 -15.44 -20.23 -9.49
C VAL A 346 -14.31 -21.16 -9.10
N VAL A 347 -13.23 -20.62 -8.57
CA VAL A 347 -12.15 -21.39 -7.96
C VAL A 347 -12.12 -21.07 -6.48
N VAL A 348 -12.23 -22.12 -5.66
CA VAL A 348 -12.04 -22.06 -4.22
C VAL A 348 -10.59 -22.46 -3.94
N PHE A 349 -9.80 -21.54 -3.40
CA PHE A 349 -8.44 -21.85 -2.96
C PHE A 349 -8.49 -22.43 -1.56
N SER A 350 -7.97 -23.63 -1.41
CA SER A 350 -7.90 -24.37 -0.14
C SER A 350 -6.42 -24.58 0.23
N PRO A 351 -5.87 -23.83 1.20
CA PRO A 351 -4.49 -23.99 1.62
C PRO A 351 -4.14 -25.43 2.00
N HIS A 352 -5.05 -26.14 2.66
CA HIS A 352 -4.93 -27.54 3.00
C HIS A 352 -6.18 -28.32 2.57
N PRO A 353 -6.10 -29.64 2.37
CA PRO A 353 -7.24 -30.48 1.95
C PRO A 353 -8.34 -30.67 3.01
N ASP A 354 -8.95 -29.59 3.50
CA ASP A 354 -10.10 -29.54 4.41
C ASP A 354 -10.63 -28.10 4.57
N ASP A 355 -9.82 -27.07 4.28
CA ASP A 355 -10.18 -25.67 4.46
C ASP A 355 -11.38 -25.28 3.58
N ASP A 356 -11.53 -25.85 2.40
CA ASP A 356 -12.69 -25.67 1.53
C ASP A 356 -14.01 -26.12 2.17
N VAL A 357 -13.95 -27.12 3.04
CA VAL A 357 -15.11 -27.65 3.78
C VAL A 357 -15.31 -26.92 5.09
N ILE A 358 -14.25 -26.81 5.91
CA ILE A 358 -14.32 -26.24 7.27
C ILE A 358 -14.63 -24.75 7.22
N SER A 359 -13.94 -24.02 6.34
CA SER A 359 -14.02 -22.54 6.28
C SER A 359 -15.10 -22.05 5.32
N MET A 360 -15.35 -22.77 4.22
CA MET A 360 -16.21 -22.34 3.12
C MET A 360 -17.30 -23.33 2.70
N GLY A 361 -17.48 -24.45 3.39
CA GLY A 361 -18.39 -25.52 2.98
C GLY A 361 -19.83 -25.06 2.67
N GLY A 362 -20.37 -24.15 3.47
CA GLY A 362 -21.67 -23.56 3.22
C GLY A 362 -21.75 -22.76 1.92
N THR A 363 -20.72 -21.95 1.63
CA THR A 363 -20.60 -21.20 0.38
C THR A 363 -20.38 -22.14 -0.80
N PHE A 364 -19.53 -23.13 -0.64
CA PHE A 364 -19.23 -24.13 -1.67
C PHE A 364 -20.50 -24.89 -2.11
N ILE A 365 -21.25 -25.45 -1.15
CA ILE A 365 -22.52 -26.12 -1.43
C ILE A 365 -23.49 -25.19 -2.15
N ARG A 366 -23.57 -23.92 -1.69
CA ARG A 366 -24.47 -22.94 -2.28
C ARG A 366 -24.12 -22.64 -3.74
N LEU A 367 -22.85 -22.48 -4.07
CA LEU A 367 -22.40 -22.24 -5.43
C LEU A 367 -22.74 -23.40 -6.36
N VAL A 368 -22.53 -24.64 -5.89
CA VAL A 368 -22.89 -25.84 -6.66
C VAL A 368 -24.41 -25.95 -6.87
N GLN A 369 -25.19 -25.72 -5.80
CA GLN A 369 -26.67 -25.74 -5.89
C GLN A 369 -27.22 -24.67 -6.82
N GLN A 370 -26.53 -23.55 -6.95
CA GLN A 370 -26.90 -22.46 -7.86
C GLN A 370 -26.49 -22.73 -9.31
N GLY A 371 -25.81 -23.82 -9.59
CA GLY A 371 -25.44 -24.21 -10.95
C GLY A 371 -24.20 -23.49 -11.48
N HIS A 372 -23.33 -23.00 -10.61
CA HIS A 372 -22.04 -22.46 -11.02
C HIS A 372 -21.04 -23.57 -11.35
N ASP A 373 -20.06 -23.26 -12.20
CA ASP A 373 -18.90 -24.11 -12.53
C ASP A 373 -17.84 -23.95 -11.44
N VAL A 374 -17.81 -24.86 -10.46
CA VAL A 374 -17.02 -24.71 -9.24
C VAL A 374 -15.84 -25.67 -9.23
N HIS A 375 -14.65 -25.13 -9.03
CA HIS A 375 -13.38 -25.83 -8.90
C HIS A 375 -12.75 -25.56 -7.54
N VAL A 376 -11.96 -26.52 -7.03
CA VAL A 376 -11.14 -26.35 -5.82
C VAL A 376 -9.68 -26.55 -6.18
N ALA A 377 -8.83 -25.62 -5.76
CA ALA A 377 -7.38 -25.71 -5.86
C ALA A 377 -6.77 -25.92 -4.47
N TYR A 378 -6.15 -27.08 -4.26
CA TYR A 378 -5.44 -27.42 -3.02
C TYR A 378 -3.98 -27.04 -3.15
N GLU A 379 -3.52 -26.11 -2.32
CA GLU A 379 -2.19 -25.49 -2.44
C GLU A 379 -1.09 -26.32 -1.79
N THR A 380 -1.43 -27.13 -0.76
CA THR A 380 -0.49 -28.02 -0.07
C THR A 380 -1.04 -29.44 0.07
N SER A 381 -0.15 -30.39 0.34
CA SER A 381 -0.54 -31.79 0.56
C SER A 381 -1.29 -32.01 1.88
N GLY A 382 -1.15 -31.13 2.87
CA GLY A 382 -1.71 -31.30 4.22
C GLY A 382 -1.20 -32.51 4.99
N ASN A 383 -0.13 -33.17 4.53
CA ASN A 383 0.37 -34.45 5.05
C ASN A 383 0.81 -34.39 6.51
N VAL A 384 1.31 -33.24 6.97
CA VAL A 384 1.77 -33.06 8.36
C VAL A 384 0.63 -33.19 9.39
N ALA A 385 -0.60 -32.94 8.99
CA ALA A 385 -1.78 -33.05 9.84
C ALA A 385 -2.28 -34.48 10.06
N VAL A 386 -1.76 -35.47 9.30
CA VAL A 386 -2.21 -36.88 9.41
C VAL A 386 -1.46 -37.57 10.53
N HIS A 387 -2.19 -38.06 11.53
CA HIS A 387 -1.65 -38.86 12.61
C HIS A 387 -1.26 -40.26 12.13
N ASP A 388 -0.24 -40.85 12.77
CA ASP A 388 0.27 -42.16 12.40
C ASP A 388 -0.81 -43.28 12.57
N ASP A 389 -1.71 -43.16 13.55
CA ASP A 389 -2.84 -44.07 13.73
C ASP A 389 -3.79 -44.09 12.54
N VAL A 390 -4.01 -42.94 11.90
CA VAL A 390 -4.83 -42.83 10.66
C VAL A 390 -4.13 -43.56 9.50
N VAL A 391 -2.81 -43.45 9.42
CA VAL A 391 -2.01 -44.16 8.42
C VAL A 391 -2.15 -45.69 8.65
N LEU A 392 -1.99 -46.17 9.87
CA LEU A 392 -2.12 -47.59 10.22
C LEU A 392 -3.53 -48.10 9.89
N GLN A 393 -4.59 -47.38 10.21
CA GLN A 393 -5.96 -47.72 9.85
C GLN A 393 -6.15 -47.88 8.31
N ASN A 394 -5.56 -47.00 7.51
CA ASN A 394 -5.61 -47.11 6.07
C ASN A 394 -4.80 -48.33 5.57
N ILE A 395 -3.66 -48.64 6.18
CA ILE A 395 -2.86 -49.82 5.86
C ILE A 395 -3.65 -51.11 6.20
N ASP A 396 -4.31 -51.17 7.36
CA ASP A 396 -5.14 -52.30 7.73
C ASP A 396 -6.28 -52.52 6.73
N THR A 397 -6.92 -51.45 6.31
CA THR A 397 -7.94 -51.52 5.21
C THR A 397 -7.36 -52.08 3.91
N ALA A 398 -6.17 -51.57 3.52
CA ALA A 398 -5.48 -52.07 2.33
C ALA A 398 -5.09 -53.55 2.47
N ARG A 399 -4.72 -54.02 3.65
CA ARG A 399 -4.39 -55.41 3.94
C ARG A 399 -5.60 -56.34 3.78
N GLU A 400 -6.77 -55.96 4.30
CA GLU A 400 -8.02 -56.66 4.12
C GLU A 400 -8.42 -56.79 2.66
N LEU A 401 -8.06 -55.82 1.84
CA LEU A 401 -8.28 -55.78 0.39
C LEU A 401 -7.19 -56.53 -0.41
N GLY A 402 -6.17 -57.12 0.23
CA GLY A 402 -5.09 -57.85 -0.41
C GLY A 402 -3.92 -57.00 -0.90
N PHE A 403 -3.82 -55.70 -0.51
CA PHE A 403 -2.74 -54.79 -0.91
C PHE A 403 -1.77 -54.45 0.24
N GLY A 404 -1.86 -55.15 1.40
CA GLY A 404 -1.13 -54.79 2.60
C GLY A 404 0.37 -54.84 2.46
N ASP A 405 0.94 -55.70 1.68
CA ASP A 405 2.37 -55.89 1.49
C ASP A 405 3.07 -54.64 0.90
N HIS A 406 2.35 -53.83 0.17
CA HIS A 406 2.85 -52.58 -0.43
C HIS A 406 3.26 -51.54 0.62
N TYR A 407 2.72 -51.61 1.83
CA TYR A 407 2.90 -50.64 2.88
C TYR A 407 3.74 -51.11 4.06
N ALA A 408 4.32 -52.34 3.99
CA ALA A 408 5.14 -52.92 5.05
C ALA A 408 6.36 -52.05 5.47
N GLU A 409 6.90 -51.26 4.52
CA GLU A 409 7.98 -50.32 4.80
C GLU A 409 7.49 -49.16 5.70
N VAL A 410 6.30 -48.61 5.41
CA VAL A 410 5.73 -47.50 6.19
C VAL A 410 5.41 -47.95 7.63
N GLU A 411 4.91 -49.17 7.81
CA GLU A 411 4.68 -49.72 9.18
C GLU A 411 5.99 -49.81 9.96
N LYS A 412 7.08 -50.24 9.33
CA LYS A 412 8.42 -50.26 9.99
C LYS A 412 8.92 -48.85 10.34
N ILE A 413 8.67 -47.88 9.45
CA ILE A 413 9.02 -46.48 9.70
C ILE A 413 8.26 -45.99 10.95
N ILE A 414 6.94 -46.19 11.01
CA ILE A 414 6.12 -45.76 12.15
C ILE A 414 6.58 -46.43 13.44
N ALA A 415 6.83 -47.77 13.44
CA ALA A 415 7.28 -48.50 14.59
C ALA A 415 8.66 -48.08 15.09
N GLY A 416 9.55 -47.59 14.22
CA GLY A 416 10.90 -47.15 14.55
C GLY A 416 11.03 -45.62 14.81
N LYS A 417 9.94 -44.88 14.69
CA LYS A 417 9.94 -43.41 14.77
C LYS A 417 10.33 -42.88 16.14
N LYS A 418 11.25 -41.90 16.16
CA LYS A 418 11.63 -41.21 17.40
C LYS A 418 11.08 -39.80 17.42
N LYS A 419 10.75 -39.34 18.62
CA LYS A 419 10.21 -38.00 18.82
C LYS A 419 11.24 -36.92 18.39
N GLY A 420 10.83 -36.01 17.46
CA GLY A 420 11.67 -34.91 16.99
C GLY A 420 12.50 -35.22 15.74
N GLU A 421 12.45 -36.45 15.21
CA GLU A 421 13.07 -36.78 13.94
C GLU A 421 12.13 -36.39 12.77
N PRO A 422 12.68 -35.87 11.63
CA PRO A 422 11.87 -35.63 10.42
C PRO A 422 11.23 -36.92 9.90
N GLU A 423 9.99 -36.80 9.44
CA GLU A 423 9.29 -37.96 8.86
C GLU A 423 9.89 -38.32 7.49
N PRO A 424 10.19 -39.61 7.26
CA PRO A 424 10.71 -40.08 5.96
C PRO A 424 9.70 -39.92 4.84
N ARG A 425 10.20 -39.73 3.61
CA ARG A 425 9.41 -39.49 2.42
C ARG A 425 8.29 -40.50 2.18
N PRO A 426 8.50 -41.84 2.30
CA PRO A 426 7.42 -42.81 2.11
C PRO A 426 6.21 -42.61 3.04
N LEU A 427 6.47 -42.22 4.30
CA LEU A 427 5.40 -41.91 5.26
C LEU A 427 4.66 -40.62 4.88
N LEU A 428 5.40 -39.58 4.51
CA LEU A 428 4.80 -38.31 4.06
C LEU A 428 3.97 -38.45 2.79
N ASP A 429 4.42 -39.28 1.85
CA ASP A 429 3.71 -39.53 0.59
C ASP A 429 2.37 -40.29 0.83
N LEU A 430 2.37 -41.26 1.76
CA LEU A 430 1.13 -41.97 2.13
C LEU A 430 0.18 -41.01 2.90
N LYS A 431 0.68 -40.23 3.83
CA LYS A 431 -0.11 -39.18 4.50
C LYS A 431 -0.74 -38.21 3.50
N GLY A 432 0.02 -37.75 2.50
CA GLY A 432 -0.48 -36.91 1.43
C GLY A 432 -1.53 -37.60 0.54
N ALA A 433 -1.39 -38.90 0.29
CA ALA A 433 -2.38 -39.68 -0.46
C ALA A 433 -3.71 -39.79 0.31
N ILE A 434 -3.66 -39.99 1.63
CA ILE A 434 -4.83 -39.97 2.52
C ILE A 434 -5.57 -38.66 2.41
N ARG A 435 -4.86 -37.52 2.56
CA ARG A 435 -5.47 -36.18 2.45
C ARG A 435 -6.10 -35.92 1.08
N ARG A 436 -5.45 -36.34 0.00
CA ARG A 436 -6.04 -36.24 -1.35
C ARG A 436 -7.30 -37.09 -1.49
N ALA A 437 -7.33 -38.27 -0.87
CA ALA A 437 -8.53 -39.14 -0.91
C ALA A 437 -9.70 -38.49 -0.14
N GLU A 438 -9.45 -37.89 1.02
CA GLU A 438 -10.44 -37.13 1.81
C GLU A 438 -10.98 -35.92 1.03
N ALA A 439 -10.11 -35.13 0.42
CA ALA A 439 -10.49 -33.98 -0.41
C ALA A 439 -11.37 -34.40 -1.62
N ARG A 440 -10.99 -35.48 -2.29
CA ARG A 440 -11.80 -36.07 -3.40
C ARG A 440 -13.16 -36.56 -2.93
N ALA A 441 -13.24 -37.10 -1.71
CA ALA A 441 -14.50 -37.53 -1.12
C ALA A 441 -15.39 -36.33 -0.78
N ALA A 442 -14.83 -35.23 -0.26
CA ALA A 442 -15.55 -34.00 -0.02
C ALA A 442 -16.15 -33.42 -1.31
N VAL A 443 -15.35 -33.27 -2.36
CA VAL A 443 -15.81 -32.77 -3.67
C VAL A 443 -16.96 -33.62 -4.23
N ARG A 444 -16.88 -34.98 -4.10
CA ARG A 444 -17.97 -35.85 -4.47
C ARG A 444 -19.24 -35.64 -3.65
N SER A 445 -19.09 -35.36 -2.33
CA SER A 445 -20.24 -35.14 -1.46
C SER A 445 -21.01 -33.86 -1.81
N PHE A 446 -20.37 -32.91 -2.46
CA PHE A 446 -20.99 -31.71 -3.00
C PHE A 446 -21.63 -31.91 -4.39
N GLY A 447 -21.56 -33.10 -4.94
CA GLY A 447 -22.13 -33.44 -6.27
C GLY A 447 -21.22 -33.10 -7.45
N LEU A 448 -19.96 -32.85 -7.23
CA LEU A 448 -18.97 -32.55 -8.27
C LEU A 448 -18.09 -33.76 -8.58
N ASN A 449 -17.51 -33.76 -9.77
CA ASN A 449 -16.54 -34.78 -10.20
C ASN A 449 -15.12 -34.37 -9.73
N PRO A 450 -14.48 -35.12 -8.80
CA PRO A 450 -13.16 -34.76 -8.30
C PRO A 450 -12.04 -34.84 -9.36
N ASP A 451 -12.25 -35.57 -10.48
CA ASP A 451 -11.25 -35.65 -11.54
C ASP A 451 -11.19 -34.39 -12.40
N THR A 452 -12.26 -33.61 -12.45
CA THR A 452 -12.36 -32.36 -13.21
C THR A 452 -12.39 -31.12 -12.33
N ASN A 453 -12.88 -31.23 -11.07
CA ASN A 453 -13.15 -30.08 -10.22
C ASN A 453 -12.18 -29.96 -9.03
N ALA A 454 -11.35 -31.00 -8.74
CA ALA A 454 -10.31 -30.91 -7.70
C ALA A 454 -8.92 -30.84 -8.33
N HIS A 455 -8.17 -29.79 -8.00
CA HIS A 455 -6.83 -29.55 -8.52
C HIS A 455 -5.83 -29.59 -7.36
N PHE A 456 -4.82 -30.46 -7.47
CA PHE A 456 -3.77 -30.66 -6.47
C PHE A 456 -2.44 -30.14 -7.04
N HIS A 457 -1.77 -29.23 -6.30
CA HIS A 457 -0.52 -28.58 -6.70
C HIS A 457 0.64 -29.02 -5.80
#